data_e21c265fe80d70005c5a83dc9bdbdf83
#
_entry.id   e21c265fe80d70005c5a83dc9bdbdf83
#
_cell.length_a   1.000
_cell.length_b   1.000
_cell.length_c   1.000
_cell.angle_alpha   90.00
_cell.angle_beta   90.00
_cell.angle_gamma   90.00
#
_symmetry.space_group_name_H-M   'P 1'
#
loop_
_entity.id
_entity.type
_entity.pdbx_description
1 polymer ?
#
loop_
_entity_poly.entity_id
_entity_poly.type
_entity_poly.pdbx_seq_one_letter_code
_entity_poly.pdbx_strand_id
1 'polypeptide(L)'
;MSKDIEKVLKEGCCSHCGSCVSLDSSGESYMIDTKYGPIPKFSSKSEFPSFINDACPSIGINYPDLYKYFYKNLPKNWLLGSIENVRTGYSSQKAIRKKGASGGVITQTLIYLFENKYIDGAILAKQGIPTPEKARAFIARSVDEIIDCSQSIYIPVSMLDILKDLNPKEKYAITCLPDQSASLRVLQKNMYSPALSIKYVIGPYTGTAIYPEAIRSFLRSKKVRDHDLITSLKWRAGEWPGYLEIKLQSGRIIRTPKVYYNYLIPFFITNTSLQSMDFVNEFADLAVGDAWSPKYENMGGGHSVVVTRTKKMEKIILDMISKDLLKLKKEVY
;
A
#
# COMPACT_ATOMS: atom_id res chain seq x y z
N MET A 1 19.72 -19.64 1.79
CA MET A 1 18.66 -18.79 2.42
C MET A 1 19.05 -18.49 3.86
N SER A 2 18.69 -17.30 4.38
CA SER A 2 18.90 -16.94 5.79
C SER A 2 18.02 -17.80 6.70
N LYS A 3 18.61 -18.32 7.80
CA LYS A 3 17.86 -19.08 8.82
C LYS A 3 16.73 -18.27 9.47
N ASP A 4 16.90 -16.94 9.55
CA ASP A 4 15.90 -16.05 10.14
C ASP A 4 14.68 -15.90 9.23
N ILE A 5 14.88 -15.80 7.92
CA ILE A 5 13.76 -15.78 6.96
C ILE A 5 13.01 -17.12 6.94
N GLU A 6 13.72 -18.23 7.02
CA GLU A 6 13.09 -19.56 7.16
C GLU A 6 12.23 -19.65 8.41
N LYS A 7 12.72 -19.13 9.54
CA LYS A 7 11.99 -19.06 10.80
C LYS A 7 10.72 -18.22 10.66
N VAL A 8 10.82 -17.02 10.07
CA VAL A 8 9.67 -16.12 9.79
C VAL A 8 8.59 -16.84 8.98
N LEU A 9 8.98 -17.58 7.93
CA LEU A 9 8.03 -18.32 7.10
C LEU A 9 7.38 -19.48 7.86
N LYS A 10 8.16 -20.23 8.63
CA LYS A 10 7.67 -21.35 9.43
C LYS A 10 6.69 -20.91 10.52
N GLU A 11 6.92 -19.75 11.12
CA GLU A 11 6.07 -19.16 12.17
C GLU A 11 4.85 -18.40 11.62
N GLY A 12 4.72 -18.28 10.28
CA GLY A 12 3.62 -17.55 9.64
C GLY A 12 3.64 -16.05 9.89
N CYS A 13 4.82 -15.47 10.15
CA CYS A 13 5.01 -14.06 10.46
C CYS A 13 5.46 -13.21 9.24
N CYS A 14 5.40 -13.77 8.02
CA CYS A 14 5.81 -13.06 6.81
C CYS A 14 4.94 -11.81 6.58
N SER A 15 5.59 -10.66 6.33
CA SER A 15 4.92 -9.38 6.00
C SER A 15 4.40 -9.31 4.56
N HIS A 16 4.61 -10.34 3.77
CA HIS A 16 4.17 -10.45 2.38
C HIS A 16 4.73 -9.35 1.45
N CYS A 17 5.80 -8.65 1.83
CA CYS A 17 6.30 -7.48 1.11
C CYS A 17 6.96 -7.79 -0.23
N GLY A 18 7.61 -8.97 -0.38
CA GLY A 18 8.29 -9.41 -1.60
C GLY A 18 9.74 -8.94 -1.76
N SER A 19 10.31 -8.17 -0.80
CA SER A 19 11.68 -7.67 -0.92
C SER A 19 12.73 -8.78 -1.03
N CYS A 20 12.56 -9.89 -0.33
CA CYS A 20 13.47 -11.04 -0.42
C CYS A 20 13.46 -11.69 -1.81
N VAL A 21 12.32 -11.69 -2.50
CA VAL A 21 12.21 -12.18 -3.87
C VAL A 21 12.96 -11.26 -4.84
N SER A 22 12.84 -9.94 -4.66
CA SER A 22 13.55 -8.99 -5.52
C SER A 22 15.06 -8.99 -5.30
N LEU A 23 15.52 -9.41 -4.13
CA LEU A 23 16.95 -9.47 -3.77
C LEU A 23 17.64 -10.76 -4.23
N ASP A 24 16.90 -11.75 -4.72
CA ASP A 24 17.49 -12.97 -5.25
C ASP A 24 18.18 -12.72 -6.59
N SER A 25 19.51 -12.76 -6.60
CA SER A 25 20.31 -12.54 -7.81
C SER A 25 20.18 -13.65 -8.85
N SER A 26 19.72 -14.85 -8.46
CA SER A 26 19.44 -15.92 -9.41
C SER A 26 18.20 -15.65 -10.28
N GLY A 27 17.29 -14.79 -9.79
CA GLY A 27 16.01 -14.49 -10.44
C GLY A 27 14.98 -15.63 -10.39
N GLU A 28 15.31 -16.76 -9.74
CA GLU A 28 14.44 -17.94 -9.71
C GLU A 28 13.40 -17.89 -8.58
N SER A 29 13.53 -16.96 -7.61
CA SER A 29 12.55 -16.81 -6.53
C SER A 29 11.30 -16.08 -7.01
N TYR A 30 10.14 -16.45 -6.46
CA TYR A 30 8.85 -15.84 -6.78
C TYR A 30 7.88 -15.91 -5.60
N MET A 31 6.81 -15.09 -5.66
CA MET A 31 5.73 -15.13 -4.67
C MET A 31 4.67 -16.14 -5.09
N ILE A 32 4.24 -17.00 -4.16
CA ILE A 32 3.12 -17.92 -4.35
C ILE A 32 1.92 -17.50 -3.51
N ASP A 33 0.73 -17.64 -4.08
CA ASP A 33 -0.51 -17.36 -3.36
C ASP A 33 -0.85 -18.48 -2.39
N THR A 34 -1.22 -18.10 -1.17
CA THR A 34 -1.76 -19.00 -0.17
C THR A 34 -3.06 -18.43 0.41
N LYS A 35 -3.76 -19.22 1.21
CA LYS A 35 -4.93 -18.74 1.97
C LYS A 35 -4.59 -17.65 2.99
N TYR A 36 -3.30 -17.51 3.32
CA TYR A 36 -2.76 -16.48 4.24
C TYR A 36 -2.11 -15.31 3.51
N GLY A 37 -2.25 -15.21 2.18
CA GLY A 37 -1.60 -14.20 1.35
C GLY A 37 -0.40 -14.73 0.58
N PRO A 38 0.28 -13.87 -0.21
CA PRO A 38 1.45 -14.26 -0.98
C PRO A 38 2.65 -14.50 -0.08
N ILE A 39 3.36 -15.62 -0.27
CA ILE A 39 4.62 -15.93 0.44
C ILE A 39 5.73 -16.22 -0.57
N PRO A 40 7.01 -15.95 -0.23
CA PRO A 40 8.12 -16.26 -1.12
C PRO A 40 8.37 -17.76 -1.22
N LYS A 41 8.70 -18.20 -2.43
CA LYS A 41 9.27 -19.51 -2.71
C LYS A 41 10.66 -19.32 -3.29
N PHE A 42 11.65 -19.92 -2.65
CA PHE A 42 13.05 -19.84 -3.04
C PHE A 42 13.48 -21.08 -3.81
N SER A 43 14.41 -20.90 -4.75
CA SER A 43 15.13 -21.96 -5.44
C SER A 43 16.32 -22.43 -4.61
N SER A 44 16.82 -23.64 -4.90
CA SER A 44 18.10 -24.11 -4.35
C SER A 44 19.31 -23.30 -4.83
N LYS A 45 19.14 -22.52 -5.92
CA LYS A 45 20.16 -21.64 -6.50
C LYS A 45 20.00 -20.18 -6.06
N SER A 46 19.03 -19.88 -5.19
CA SER A 46 18.81 -18.50 -4.73
C SER A 46 20.01 -17.97 -3.97
N GLU A 47 20.46 -16.78 -4.38
CA GLU A 47 21.59 -16.07 -3.79
C GLU A 47 21.16 -14.68 -3.33
N PHE A 48 21.55 -14.31 -2.12
CA PHE A 48 21.10 -13.11 -1.46
C PHE A 48 22.26 -12.25 -0.95
N PRO A 49 22.11 -10.90 -0.99
CA PRO A 49 23.08 -10.01 -0.37
C PRO A 49 23.07 -10.18 1.16
N SER A 50 24.19 -9.77 1.80
CA SER A 50 24.36 -9.88 3.26
C SER A 50 23.30 -9.12 4.07
N PHE A 51 22.72 -8.04 3.52
CA PHE A 51 21.71 -7.20 4.17
C PHE A 51 20.28 -7.71 4.01
N ILE A 52 20.05 -8.94 3.49
CA ILE A 52 18.69 -9.48 3.28
C ILE A 52 17.86 -9.51 4.57
N ASN A 53 18.49 -9.81 5.70
CA ASN A 53 17.81 -9.83 7.01
C ASN A 53 17.38 -8.41 7.43
N ASP A 54 18.24 -7.41 7.21
CA ASP A 54 17.95 -6.01 7.54
C ASP A 54 16.77 -5.46 6.72
N ALA A 55 16.55 -6.00 5.52
CA ALA A 55 15.46 -5.62 4.64
C ALA A 55 14.13 -6.33 4.95
N CYS A 56 14.13 -7.31 5.84
CA CYS A 56 12.92 -8.08 6.18
C CYS A 56 12.15 -7.43 7.34
N PRO A 57 10.95 -6.86 7.11
CA PRO A 57 10.17 -6.24 8.18
C PRO A 57 9.84 -7.19 9.33
N SER A 58 9.65 -8.48 9.02
CA SER A 58 9.27 -9.49 10.00
C SER A 58 10.42 -9.96 10.90
N ILE A 59 11.66 -9.74 10.49
CA ILE A 59 12.84 -9.93 11.37
C ILE A 59 13.02 -8.70 12.25
N GLY A 60 12.69 -7.52 11.70
CA GLY A 60 12.81 -6.21 12.36
C GLY A 60 13.72 -5.27 11.58
N ILE A 61 13.22 -4.07 11.34
CA ILE A 61 13.96 -3.00 10.67
C ILE A 61 14.48 -2.00 11.71
N ASN A 62 15.73 -1.60 11.57
CA ASN A 62 16.33 -0.58 12.44
C ASN A 62 15.85 0.83 12.05
N TYR A 63 14.69 1.24 12.58
CA TYR A 63 14.10 2.57 12.35
C TYR A 63 15.05 3.72 12.74
N PRO A 64 15.71 3.72 13.90
CA PRO A 64 16.68 4.76 14.24
C PRO A 64 17.78 4.95 13.21
N ASP A 65 18.27 3.87 12.62
CA ASP A 65 19.30 3.91 11.58
C ASP A 65 18.76 4.50 10.26
N LEU A 66 17.54 4.12 9.85
CA LEU A 66 16.87 4.72 8.71
C LEU A 66 16.59 6.22 8.91
N TYR A 67 16.16 6.63 10.11
CA TYR A 67 15.97 8.04 10.44
C TYR A 67 17.26 8.85 10.30
N LYS A 68 18.37 8.37 10.85
CA LYS A 68 19.68 9.02 10.71
C LYS A 68 20.09 9.14 9.26
N TYR A 69 19.82 8.12 8.43
CA TYR A 69 20.21 8.13 7.04
C TYR A 69 19.36 9.08 6.18
N PHE A 70 18.01 8.99 6.26
CA PHE A 70 17.10 9.73 5.39
C PHE A 70 16.74 11.12 5.91
N TYR A 71 16.55 11.27 7.22
CA TYR A 71 16.09 12.52 7.85
C TYR A 71 17.17 13.25 8.67
N LYS A 72 18.36 12.65 8.83
CA LYS A 72 19.52 13.16 9.60
C LYS A 72 19.28 13.24 11.10
N ASN A 73 18.07 13.18 11.58
CA ASN A 73 17.69 13.28 13.00
C ASN A 73 16.66 12.20 13.33
N LEU A 74 16.59 11.82 14.59
CA LEU A 74 15.50 11.02 15.13
C LEU A 74 14.21 11.85 15.18
N PRO A 75 13.02 11.24 15.07
CA PRO A 75 11.77 11.98 15.14
C PRO A 75 11.53 12.51 16.56
N LYS A 76 10.95 13.71 16.66
CA LYS A 76 10.54 14.27 17.95
C LYS A 76 9.36 13.49 18.57
N ASN A 77 8.53 12.94 17.73
CA ASN A 77 7.37 12.13 18.11
C ASN A 77 7.41 10.79 17.38
N TRP A 78 7.62 9.70 18.09
CA TRP A 78 7.71 8.35 17.56
C TRP A 78 6.37 7.78 17.06
N LEU A 79 5.23 8.36 17.44
CA LEU A 79 3.92 7.94 16.93
C LEU A 79 3.62 8.53 15.56
N LEU A 80 4.25 9.66 15.22
CA LEU A 80 3.96 10.39 13.99
C LEU A 80 5.13 10.40 13.01
N GLY A 81 6.35 10.13 13.49
CA GLY A 81 7.57 10.18 12.67
C GLY A 81 7.98 11.61 12.31
N SER A 82 8.85 11.74 11.32
CA SER A 82 9.27 13.06 10.79
C SER A 82 8.16 13.67 9.94
N ILE A 83 7.90 14.96 10.14
CA ILE A 83 6.81 15.71 9.50
C ILE A 83 7.34 17.04 8.98
N GLU A 84 7.09 17.35 7.70
CA GLU A 84 7.24 18.69 7.14
C GLU A 84 5.95 19.51 7.34
N ASN A 85 4.80 18.94 6.96
CA ASN A 85 3.49 19.57 7.17
C ASN A 85 2.36 18.52 7.27
N VAL A 86 1.29 18.92 7.97
CA VAL A 86 0.03 18.18 8.05
C VAL A 86 -1.10 19.03 7.49
N ARG A 87 -1.94 18.41 6.67
CA ARG A 87 -3.13 19.03 6.07
C ARG A 87 -4.29 18.06 6.07
N THR A 88 -5.49 18.61 5.94
CA THR A 88 -6.71 17.81 5.67
C THR A 88 -7.40 18.36 4.43
N GLY A 89 -8.00 17.46 3.65
CA GLY A 89 -8.76 17.85 2.47
C GLY A 89 -8.90 16.76 1.42
N TYR A 90 -8.99 17.18 0.16
CA TYR A 90 -9.36 16.29 -0.94
C TYR A 90 -8.89 16.80 -2.31
N SER A 91 -8.96 15.93 -3.32
CA SER A 91 -8.78 16.28 -4.73
C SER A 91 -9.93 17.17 -5.23
N SER A 92 -9.61 18.26 -5.91
CA SER A 92 -10.60 19.15 -6.55
C SER A 92 -11.33 18.45 -7.72
N GLN A 93 -10.74 17.41 -8.29
CA GLN A 93 -11.31 16.62 -9.36
C GLN A 93 -12.38 15.66 -8.80
N LYS A 94 -13.65 15.99 -9.01
CA LYS A 94 -14.80 15.24 -8.47
C LYS A 94 -14.76 13.74 -8.84
N ALA A 95 -14.37 13.39 -10.06
CA ALA A 95 -14.27 12.01 -10.52
C ALA A 95 -13.24 11.22 -9.74
N ILE A 96 -12.04 11.81 -9.50
CA ILE A 96 -10.96 11.19 -8.72
C ILE A 96 -11.37 11.06 -7.26
N ARG A 97 -11.94 12.10 -6.67
CA ARG A 97 -12.42 12.07 -5.28
C ARG A 97 -13.49 10.98 -5.08
N LYS A 98 -14.46 10.88 -6.00
CA LYS A 98 -15.54 9.88 -5.93
C LYS A 98 -15.02 8.44 -6.09
N LYS A 99 -14.00 8.23 -6.92
CA LYS A 99 -13.41 6.90 -7.15
C LYS A 99 -12.41 6.52 -6.05
N GLY A 100 -11.86 7.50 -5.31
CA GLY A 100 -10.91 7.27 -4.23
C GLY A 100 -11.54 6.63 -2.98
N ALA A 101 -10.71 5.98 -2.16
CA ALA A 101 -11.13 5.42 -0.88
C ALA A 101 -11.36 6.49 0.21
N SER A 102 -10.86 7.71 -0.01
CA SER A 102 -10.97 8.88 0.88
C SER A 102 -11.07 10.15 0.02
N GLY A 103 -10.28 11.19 0.31
CA GLY A 103 -10.26 12.43 -0.47
C GLY A 103 -9.66 12.34 -1.88
N GLY A 104 -9.15 11.19 -2.32
CA GLY A 104 -8.55 11.01 -3.66
C GLY A 104 -7.15 11.62 -3.83
N VAL A 105 -6.49 12.01 -2.73
CA VAL A 105 -5.20 12.72 -2.75
C VAL A 105 -4.08 11.86 -3.34
N ILE A 106 -4.00 10.57 -3.00
CA ILE A 106 -2.96 9.67 -3.53
C ILE A 106 -3.06 9.61 -5.06
N THR A 107 -4.25 9.29 -5.59
CA THR A 107 -4.47 9.16 -7.03
C THR A 107 -4.18 10.48 -7.75
N GLN A 108 -4.64 11.61 -7.23
CA GLN A 108 -4.37 12.94 -7.82
C GLN A 108 -2.88 13.26 -7.82
N THR A 109 -2.15 12.91 -6.76
CA THR A 109 -0.70 13.14 -6.68
C THR A 109 0.05 12.29 -7.70
N LEU A 110 -0.33 11.03 -7.86
CA LEU A 110 0.29 10.13 -8.84
C LEU A 110 0.07 10.61 -10.28
N ILE A 111 -1.16 11.05 -10.61
CA ILE A 111 -1.48 11.65 -11.91
C ILE A 111 -0.62 12.89 -12.15
N TYR A 112 -0.53 13.78 -11.15
CA TYR A 112 0.29 14.99 -11.24
C TYR A 112 1.77 14.67 -11.51
N LEU A 113 2.34 13.71 -10.77
CA LEU A 113 3.72 13.28 -10.96
C LEU A 113 3.95 12.71 -12.37
N PHE A 114 3.00 11.93 -12.88
CA PHE A 114 3.09 11.31 -14.21
C PHE A 114 2.96 12.34 -15.34
N GLU A 115 1.94 13.20 -15.32
CA GLU A 115 1.71 14.22 -16.35
C GLU A 115 2.84 15.25 -16.43
N ASN A 116 3.44 15.61 -15.30
CA ASN A 116 4.57 16.55 -15.24
C ASN A 116 5.95 15.88 -15.42
N LYS A 117 6.00 14.60 -15.84
CA LYS A 117 7.24 13.86 -16.15
C LYS A 117 8.21 13.73 -14.96
N TYR A 118 7.69 13.79 -13.73
CA TYR A 118 8.47 13.45 -12.54
C TYR A 118 8.71 11.95 -12.43
N ILE A 119 7.82 11.15 -13.03
CA ILE A 119 7.88 9.69 -13.11
C ILE A 119 7.50 9.19 -14.51
N ASP A 120 8.04 8.03 -14.88
CA ASP A 120 7.74 7.31 -16.11
C ASP A 120 6.68 6.21 -15.88
N GLY A 121 6.44 5.84 -14.63
CA GLY A 121 5.41 4.89 -14.22
C GLY A 121 5.13 4.94 -12.72
N ALA A 122 3.96 4.44 -12.34
CA ALA A 122 3.53 4.31 -10.94
C ALA A 122 3.32 2.83 -10.59
N ILE A 123 3.98 2.35 -9.53
CA ILE A 123 3.82 0.99 -9.01
C ILE A 123 2.69 0.99 -8.00
N LEU A 124 1.60 0.32 -8.33
CA LEU A 124 0.33 0.35 -7.60
C LEU A 124 -0.17 -1.06 -7.34
N ALA A 125 -0.96 -1.23 -6.28
CA ALA A 125 -1.71 -2.46 -6.09
C ALA A 125 -2.93 -2.46 -7.02
N LYS A 126 -3.04 -3.47 -7.90
CA LYS A 126 -4.18 -3.64 -8.82
C LYS A 126 -5.03 -4.82 -8.40
N GLN A 127 -6.31 -4.55 -8.12
CA GLN A 127 -7.31 -5.57 -7.84
C GLN A 127 -7.69 -6.32 -9.11
N GLY A 128 -8.04 -7.61 -8.98
CA GLY A 128 -8.56 -8.43 -10.07
C GLY A 128 -7.48 -9.19 -10.85
N ILE A 129 -6.28 -9.34 -10.30
CA ILE A 129 -5.18 -10.08 -10.90
C ILE A 129 -4.61 -11.08 -9.88
N PRO A 130 -4.52 -12.39 -10.20
CA PRO A 130 -5.00 -13.08 -11.40
C PRO A 130 -6.52 -13.38 -11.39
N THR A 131 -7.18 -13.24 -10.26
CA THR A 131 -8.62 -13.47 -10.09
C THR A 131 -9.27 -12.26 -9.40
N PRO A 132 -10.60 -12.05 -9.53
CA PRO A 132 -11.26 -10.84 -9.04
C PRO A 132 -11.03 -10.53 -7.56
N GLU A 133 -10.86 -11.54 -6.71
CA GLU A 133 -10.61 -11.40 -5.27
C GLU A 133 -9.13 -11.21 -4.91
N LYS A 134 -8.22 -11.32 -5.87
CA LYS A 134 -6.78 -11.16 -5.67
C LYS A 134 -6.27 -9.81 -6.18
N ALA A 135 -5.06 -9.47 -5.79
CA ALA A 135 -4.38 -8.27 -6.23
C ALA A 135 -2.86 -8.51 -6.39
N ARG A 136 -2.23 -7.72 -7.27
CA ARG A 136 -0.79 -7.74 -7.53
C ARG A 136 -0.24 -6.34 -7.64
N ALA A 137 1.08 -6.21 -7.46
CA ALA A 137 1.81 -5.03 -7.90
C ALA A 137 1.70 -4.89 -9.42
N PHE A 138 1.47 -3.67 -9.87
CA PHE A 138 1.26 -3.33 -11.28
C PHE A 138 1.94 -2.00 -11.59
N ILE A 139 2.60 -1.90 -12.74
CA ILE A 139 3.21 -0.65 -13.21
C ILE A 139 2.21 0.06 -14.12
N ALA A 140 1.57 1.10 -13.60
CA ALA A 140 0.69 1.97 -14.38
C ALA A 140 1.52 2.96 -15.21
N ARG A 141 1.23 3.04 -16.51
CA ARG A 141 1.92 3.90 -17.49
C ARG A 141 0.98 4.88 -18.20
N SER A 142 -0.23 5.02 -17.69
CA SER A 142 -1.22 6.00 -18.15
C SER A 142 -2.07 6.52 -16.99
N VAL A 143 -2.73 7.66 -17.19
CA VAL A 143 -3.65 8.24 -16.22
C VAL A 143 -4.81 7.29 -15.93
N ASP A 144 -5.35 6.63 -16.95
CA ASP A 144 -6.45 5.68 -16.81
C ASP A 144 -6.05 4.47 -15.95
N GLU A 145 -4.85 3.93 -16.16
CA GLU A 145 -4.32 2.83 -15.35
C GLU A 145 -4.10 3.24 -13.89
N ILE A 146 -3.62 4.48 -13.63
CA ILE A 146 -3.51 5.02 -12.27
C ILE A 146 -4.90 5.12 -11.62
N ILE A 147 -5.89 5.62 -12.36
CA ILE A 147 -7.26 5.72 -11.88
C ILE A 147 -7.86 4.34 -11.62
N ASP A 148 -7.59 3.34 -12.44
CA ASP A 148 -8.09 1.97 -12.28
C ASP A 148 -7.51 1.25 -11.06
N CYS A 149 -6.32 1.62 -10.61
CA CYS A 149 -5.72 1.15 -9.38
C CYS A 149 -6.19 1.92 -8.12
N SER A 150 -7.12 2.86 -8.25
CA SER A 150 -7.65 3.59 -7.11
C SER A 150 -8.51 2.70 -6.21
N GLN A 151 -8.67 3.08 -4.96
CA GLN A 151 -9.34 2.42 -3.83
C GLN A 151 -8.40 1.58 -2.96
N SER A 152 -8.92 1.20 -1.78
CA SER A 152 -8.20 0.35 -0.83
C SER A 152 -8.38 -1.13 -1.16
N ILE A 153 -7.33 -1.90 -0.90
CA ILE A 153 -7.33 -3.37 -0.95
C ILE A 153 -6.95 -3.84 0.45
N TYR A 154 -7.77 -4.70 1.07
CA TYR A 154 -7.60 -5.08 2.47
C TYR A 154 -7.00 -6.48 2.66
N ILE A 155 -6.42 -7.06 1.61
CA ILE A 155 -5.62 -8.29 1.67
C ILE A 155 -4.14 -7.99 1.44
N PRO A 156 -3.21 -8.84 1.90
CA PRO A 156 -1.79 -8.67 1.61
C PRO A 156 -1.50 -8.67 0.11
N VAL A 157 -0.70 -7.69 -0.33
CA VAL A 157 -0.20 -7.58 -1.71
C VAL A 157 1.31 -7.45 -1.65
N SER A 158 2.02 -8.29 -2.40
CA SER A 158 3.45 -8.16 -2.57
C SER A 158 3.74 -6.97 -3.49
N MET A 159 4.33 -5.91 -2.94
CA MET A 159 4.61 -4.69 -3.69
C MET A 159 6.06 -4.57 -4.13
N LEU A 160 6.97 -5.30 -3.47
CA LEU A 160 8.40 -5.15 -3.70
C LEU A 160 9.02 -6.26 -4.57
N ASP A 161 8.30 -7.35 -4.85
CA ASP A 161 8.77 -8.39 -5.77
C ASP A 161 8.89 -7.89 -7.22
N ILE A 162 8.12 -6.88 -7.60
CA ILE A 162 8.17 -6.24 -8.92
C ILE A 162 9.46 -5.44 -9.16
N LEU A 163 10.23 -5.14 -8.11
CA LEU A 163 11.45 -4.33 -8.25
C LEU A 163 12.46 -4.97 -9.20
N LYS A 164 12.55 -6.30 -9.23
CA LYS A 164 13.45 -7.03 -10.14
C LYS A 164 13.15 -6.79 -11.63
N ASP A 165 11.92 -6.41 -11.96
CA ASP A 165 11.43 -6.21 -13.32
C ASP A 165 11.49 -4.75 -13.77
N LEU A 166 11.97 -3.84 -12.91
CA LEU A 166 12.04 -2.42 -13.22
C LEU A 166 13.18 -2.07 -14.17
N ASN A 167 12.90 -1.16 -15.09
CA ASN A 167 13.95 -0.53 -15.90
C ASN A 167 14.72 0.50 -15.04
N PRO A 168 16.02 0.30 -14.76
CA PRO A 168 16.78 1.20 -13.89
C PRO A 168 17.00 2.60 -14.48
N LYS A 169 16.71 2.81 -15.77
CA LYS A 169 16.78 4.12 -16.42
C LYS A 169 15.52 4.95 -16.23
N GLU A 170 14.43 4.33 -15.83
CA GLU A 170 13.14 4.99 -15.60
C GLU A 170 12.99 5.46 -14.14
N LYS A 171 12.09 6.37 -13.91
CA LYS A 171 11.74 6.92 -12.59
C LYS A 171 10.35 6.46 -12.21
N TYR A 172 10.19 5.95 -11.00
CA TYR A 172 8.90 5.46 -10.53
C TYR A 172 8.45 6.14 -9.25
N ALA A 173 7.14 6.25 -9.08
CA ALA A 173 6.51 6.33 -7.78
C ALA A 173 5.99 4.95 -7.38
N ILE A 174 5.93 4.66 -6.10
CA ILE A 174 5.34 3.43 -5.57
C ILE A 174 4.37 3.74 -4.44
N THR A 175 3.26 3.01 -4.38
CA THR A 175 2.42 2.99 -3.18
C THR A 175 2.80 1.81 -2.30
N CYS A 176 3.15 2.08 -1.06
CA CYS A 176 3.61 1.08 -0.08
C CYS A 176 2.86 1.20 1.23
N LEU A 177 2.59 0.06 1.88
CA LEU A 177 2.25 0.01 3.30
C LEU A 177 3.50 0.29 4.15
N PRO A 178 3.35 0.64 5.45
CA PRO A 178 4.48 1.00 6.32
C PRO A 178 5.66 0.03 6.28
N ASP A 179 5.42 -1.25 6.49
CA ASP A 179 6.47 -2.28 6.46
C ASP A 179 7.19 -2.36 5.11
N GLN A 180 6.44 -2.19 4.02
CA GLN A 180 6.99 -2.17 2.65
C GLN A 180 7.82 -0.90 2.41
N SER A 181 7.36 0.25 2.90
CA SER A 181 8.12 1.51 2.81
C SER A 181 9.44 1.41 3.57
N ALA A 182 9.42 0.89 4.79
CA ALA A 182 10.63 0.71 5.60
C ALA A 182 11.61 -0.27 4.92
N SER A 183 11.12 -1.43 4.44
CA SER A 183 11.93 -2.37 3.67
C SER A 183 12.56 -1.72 2.43
N LEU A 184 11.76 -1.01 1.62
CA LEU A 184 12.25 -0.29 0.45
C LEU A 184 13.37 0.71 0.80
N ARG A 185 13.24 1.43 1.92
CA ARG A 185 14.29 2.35 2.39
C ARG A 185 15.58 1.62 2.77
N VAL A 186 15.49 0.42 3.35
CA VAL A 186 16.70 -0.42 3.56
C VAL A 186 17.36 -0.77 2.22
N LEU A 187 16.58 -1.16 1.21
CA LEU A 187 17.10 -1.44 -0.13
C LEU A 187 17.78 -0.22 -0.73
N GLN A 188 17.16 0.97 -0.62
CA GLN A 188 17.74 2.23 -1.11
C GLN A 188 19.02 2.60 -0.36
N LYS A 189 19.07 2.44 0.96
CA LYS A 189 20.24 2.68 1.78
C LYS A 189 21.41 1.79 1.37
N ASN A 190 21.15 0.55 1.04
CA ASN A 190 22.15 -0.43 0.57
C ASN A 190 22.41 -0.34 -0.94
N MET A 191 21.99 0.75 -1.59
CA MET A 191 22.27 1.04 -3.00
C MET A 191 21.77 -0.04 -3.98
N TYR A 192 20.71 -0.77 -3.62
CA TYR A 192 20.09 -1.75 -4.51
C TYR A 192 19.49 -1.04 -5.75
N SER A 193 20.10 -1.29 -6.92
CA SER A 193 19.83 -0.53 -8.14
C SER A 193 18.36 -0.40 -8.51
N PRO A 194 17.52 -1.46 -8.53
CA PRO A 194 16.10 -1.32 -8.82
C PRO A 194 15.36 -0.42 -7.83
N ALA A 195 15.70 -0.46 -6.54
CA ALA A 195 15.09 0.39 -5.53
C ALA A 195 15.44 1.87 -5.71
N LEU A 196 16.61 2.19 -6.30
CA LEU A 196 17.03 3.56 -6.57
C LEU A 196 16.23 4.22 -7.70
N SER A 197 15.56 3.45 -8.56
CA SER A 197 14.65 3.98 -9.59
C SER A 197 13.35 4.51 -8.98
N ILE A 198 13.00 4.12 -7.75
CA ILE A 198 11.86 4.66 -7.01
C ILE A 198 12.20 6.05 -6.49
N LYS A 199 11.57 7.07 -7.07
CA LYS A 199 11.81 8.48 -6.71
C LYS A 199 10.82 9.02 -5.68
N TYR A 200 9.62 8.44 -5.59
CA TYR A 200 8.56 8.85 -4.67
C TYR A 200 7.92 7.64 -4.03
N VAL A 201 7.86 7.64 -2.71
CA VAL A 201 7.14 6.65 -1.91
C VAL A 201 5.90 7.31 -1.34
N ILE A 202 4.73 6.82 -1.74
CA ILE A 202 3.44 7.33 -1.30
C ILE A 202 2.76 6.23 -0.48
N GLY A 203 2.39 6.52 0.75
CA GLY A 203 1.91 5.51 1.68
C GLY A 203 0.53 5.82 2.24
N PRO A 204 -0.45 4.91 2.13
CA PRO A 204 -1.65 5.01 2.94
C PRO A 204 -1.33 4.72 4.41
N TYR A 205 -2.11 5.32 5.34
CA TYR A 205 -2.19 4.85 6.70
C TYR A 205 -2.75 3.43 6.72
N THR A 206 -2.23 2.60 7.61
CA THR A 206 -2.65 1.21 7.68
C THR A 206 -2.86 0.77 9.13
N GLY A 207 -4.06 0.30 9.44
CA GLY A 207 -4.36 -0.33 10.73
C GLY A 207 -4.52 -1.85 10.61
N THR A 208 -5.13 -2.32 9.53
CA THR A 208 -5.45 -3.74 9.39
C THR A 208 -5.45 -4.20 7.94
N ALA A 209 -4.86 -5.37 7.71
CA ALA A 209 -5.11 -6.23 6.56
C ALA A 209 -5.69 -7.56 7.05
N ILE A 210 -6.47 -8.22 6.23
CA ILE A 210 -7.08 -9.52 6.55
C ILE A 210 -6.59 -10.59 5.58
N TYR A 211 -6.50 -11.81 6.04
CA TYR A 211 -6.17 -12.93 5.18
C TYR A 211 -7.21 -13.13 4.07
N PRO A 212 -6.82 -13.54 2.85
CA PRO A 212 -7.75 -13.76 1.73
C PRO A 212 -8.89 -14.73 2.06
N GLU A 213 -8.68 -15.69 2.96
CA GLU A 213 -9.71 -16.65 3.41
C GLU A 213 -10.92 -15.96 4.06
N ALA A 214 -10.78 -14.70 4.53
CA ALA A 214 -11.88 -13.90 5.05
C ALA A 214 -13.03 -13.77 4.05
N ILE A 215 -12.74 -13.59 2.76
CA ILE A 215 -13.75 -13.45 1.70
C ILE A 215 -14.51 -14.77 1.52
N ARG A 216 -13.81 -15.91 1.52
CA ARG A 216 -14.47 -17.22 1.44
C ARG A 216 -15.38 -17.48 2.64
N SER A 217 -14.91 -17.18 3.84
CA SER A 217 -15.71 -17.31 5.08
C SER A 217 -16.94 -16.39 5.02
N PHE A 218 -16.78 -15.15 4.57
CA PHE A 218 -17.87 -14.22 4.38
C PHE A 218 -18.92 -14.76 3.38
N LEU A 219 -18.49 -15.28 2.22
CA LEU A 219 -19.38 -15.84 1.21
C LEU A 219 -20.16 -17.06 1.75
N ARG A 220 -19.50 -17.95 2.51
CA ARG A 220 -20.18 -19.08 3.19
C ARG A 220 -21.27 -18.59 4.16
N SER A 221 -21.00 -17.52 4.93
CA SER A 221 -22.01 -16.91 5.83
C SER A 221 -23.23 -16.36 5.05
N LYS A 222 -23.05 -15.99 3.79
CA LYS A 222 -24.10 -15.54 2.86
C LYS A 222 -24.73 -16.70 2.06
N LYS A 223 -24.41 -17.97 2.42
CA LYS A 223 -24.90 -19.18 1.76
C LYS A 223 -24.58 -19.21 0.26
N VAL A 224 -23.40 -18.65 -0.12
CA VAL A 224 -22.87 -18.77 -1.47
C VAL A 224 -22.20 -20.13 -1.62
N ARG A 225 -22.52 -20.84 -2.70
CA ARG A 225 -21.94 -22.14 -3.01
C ARG A 225 -20.55 -21.99 -3.60
N ASP A 226 -19.62 -22.92 -3.34
CA ASP A 226 -18.22 -22.83 -3.73
C ASP A 226 -18.00 -22.74 -5.27
N HIS A 227 -18.95 -23.24 -6.06
CA HIS A 227 -18.89 -23.16 -7.53
C HIS A 227 -19.44 -21.84 -8.11
N ASP A 228 -20.05 -20.98 -7.30
CA ASP A 228 -20.53 -19.67 -7.76
C ASP A 228 -19.38 -18.66 -7.62
N LEU A 229 -18.59 -18.55 -8.68
CA LEU A 229 -17.32 -17.83 -8.70
C LEU A 229 -17.52 -16.31 -8.61
N ILE A 230 -16.55 -15.64 -7.99
CA ILE A 230 -16.51 -14.17 -7.94
C ILE A 230 -16.13 -13.66 -9.34
N THR A 231 -16.94 -12.73 -9.86
CA THR A 231 -16.66 -12.02 -11.12
C THR A 231 -16.15 -10.59 -10.90
N SER A 232 -16.45 -10.01 -9.73
CA SER A 232 -15.94 -8.69 -9.33
C SER A 232 -15.92 -8.56 -7.81
N LEU A 233 -14.89 -7.95 -7.27
CA LEU A 233 -14.81 -7.58 -5.85
C LEU A 233 -14.34 -6.13 -5.72
N LYS A 234 -15.08 -5.32 -4.96
CA LYS A 234 -14.73 -3.95 -4.60
C LYS A 234 -14.84 -3.78 -3.10
N TRP A 235 -13.75 -3.44 -2.45
CA TRP A 235 -13.69 -3.27 -0.99
C TRP A 235 -14.40 -2.00 -0.50
N ARG A 236 -14.40 -0.95 -1.32
CA ARG A 236 -14.92 0.39 -0.98
C ARG A 236 -15.78 0.92 -2.13
N ALA A 237 -16.79 0.14 -2.59
CA ALA A 237 -17.74 0.58 -3.59
C ALA A 237 -18.64 1.70 -3.06
N GLY A 238 -19.15 2.54 -3.97
CA GLY A 238 -20.02 3.66 -3.62
C GLY A 238 -19.27 4.87 -3.07
N GLU A 239 -20.02 5.80 -2.48
CA GLU A 239 -19.46 6.99 -1.84
C GLU A 239 -18.87 6.66 -0.47
N TRP A 240 -17.92 7.46 -0.03
CA TRP A 240 -17.29 7.33 1.27
C TRP A 240 -18.33 7.25 2.42
N PRO A 241 -18.20 6.35 3.40
CA PRO A 241 -17.13 5.40 3.66
C PRO A 241 -17.15 4.14 2.79
N GLY A 242 -18.17 3.94 1.95
CA GLY A 242 -18.29 2.84 1.03
C GLY A 242 -18.79 1.53 1.64
N TYR A 243 -18.92 0.53 0.77
CA TYR A 243 -19.35 -0.82 1.13
C TYR A 243 -18.57 -1.87 0.35
N LEU A 244 -18.47 -3.08 0.90
CA LEU A 244 -18.00 -4.24 0.16
C LEU A 244 -19.04 -4.64 -0.87
N GLU A 245 -18.66 -4.73 -2.15
CA GLU A 245 -19.49 -5.27 -3.22
C GLU A 245 -18.82 -6.48 -3.85
N ILE A 246 -19.52 -7.60 -3.89
CA ILE A 246 -19.10 -8.83 -4.57
C ILE A 246 -20.16 -9.20 -5.59
N LYS A 247 -19.72 -9.39 -6.85
CA LYS A 247 -20.56 -9.91 -7.92
C LYS A 247 -20.15 -11.36 -8.21
N LEU A 248 -21.14 -12.22 -8.34
CA LEU A 248 -20.97 -13.65 -8.58
C LEU A 248 -21.37 -14.02 -10.00
N GLN A 249 -20.89 -15.15 -10.47
CA GLN A 249 -21.18 -15.69 -11.82
C GLN A 249 -22.67 -15.96 -12.03
N SER A 250 -23.40 -16.32 -10.97
CA SER A 250 -24.86 -16.46 -10.98
C SER A 250 -25.62 -15.15 -11.25
N GLY A 251 -24.94 -14.02 -11.30
CA GLY A 251 -25.56 -12.68 -11.35
C GLY A 251 -25.92 -12.11 -9.98
N ARG A 252 -25.78 -12.89 -8.90
CA ARG A 252 -26.04 -12.39 -7.54
C ARG A 252 -25.04 -11.31 -7.15
N ILE A 253 -25.53 -10.21 -6.57
CA ILE A 253 -24.73 -9.11 -6.05
C ILE A 253 -24.90 -9.07 -4.52
N ILE A 254 -23.78 -9.12 -3.81
CA ILE A 254 -23.71 -9.02 -2.35
C ILE A 254 -23.11 -7.66 -2.01
N ARG A 255 -23.84 -6.85 -1.21
CA ARG A 255 -23.37 -5.57 -0.69
C ARG A 255 -23.43 -5.59 0.83
N THR A 256 -22.36 -5.10 1.46
CA THR A 256 -22.27 -5.05 2.91
C THR A 256 -21.56 -3.76 3.32
N PRO A 257 -22.21 -2.89 4.13
CA PRO A 257 -21.57 -1.68 4.65
C PRO A 257 -20.23 -1.97 5.31
N LYS A 258 -19.28 -1.03 5.24
CA LYS A 258 -17.92 -1.21 5.78
C LYS A 258 -17.93 -1.66 7.23
N VAL A 259 -18.77 -1.10 8.07
CA VAL A 259 -18.88 -1.45 9.49
C VAL A 259 -19.16 -2.94 9.70
N TYR A 260 -19.98 -3.56 8.85
CA TYR A 260 -20.33 -4.98 9.01
C TYR A 260 -19.22 -5.94 8.54
N TYR A 261 -18.48 -5.64 7.49
CA TYR A 261 -17.38 -6.54 7.12
C TYR A 261 -16.14 -6.36 8.02
N ASN A 262 -16.06 -5.28 8.78
CA ASN A 262 -15.05 -5.13 9.81
C ASN A 262 -15.14 -6.22 10.90
N TYR A 263 -16.27 -6.89 11.07
CA TYR A 263 -16.38 -8.08 11.94
C TYR A 263 -15.53 -9.27 11.49
N LEU A 264 -15.01 -9.26 10.25
CA LEU A 264 -14.03 -10.24 9.81
C LEU A 264 -12.64 -10.01 10.43
N ILE A 265 -12.33 -8.77 10.84
CA ILE A 265 -11.01 -8.40 11.36
C ILE A 265 -10.58 -9.26 12.55
N PRO A 266 -11.37 -9.44 13.63
CA PRO A 266 -10.94 -10.23 14.78
C PRO A 266 -10.55 -11.68 14.46
N PHE A 267 -11.09 -12.25 13.37
CA PHE A 267 -10.87 -13.64 12.98
C PHE A 267 -9.83 -13.82 11.88
N PHE A 268 -9.57 -12.79 11.09
CA PHE A 268 -8.76 -12.87 9.88
C PHE A 268 -7.67 -11.79 9.78
N ILE A 269 -7.46 -10.99 10.83
CA ILE A 269 -6.38 -10.02 10.84
C ILE A 269 -5.03 -10.72 10.63
N THR A 270 -4.18 -10.15 9.79
CA THR A 270 -2.86 -10.72 9.53
C THR A 270 -1.94 -10.56 10.73
N ASN A 271 -1.03 -11.50 10.94
CA ASN A 271 -0.01 -11.41 11.98
C ASN A 271 0.84 -10.13 11.82
N THR A 272 1.10 -9.72 10.58
CA THR A 272 1.82 -8.48 10.27
C THR A 272 1.08 -7.25 10.80
N SER A 273 -0.24 -7.17 10.61
CA SER A 273 -1.02 -6.06 11.14
C SER A 273 -1.02 -5.98 12.67
N LEU A 274 -0.89 -7.13 13.35
CA LEU A 274 -0.80 -7.19 14.81
C LEU A 274 0.60 -6.79 15.33
N GLN A 275 1.64 -6.97 14.50
CA GLN A 275 3.04 -6.75 14.88
C GLN A 275 3.58 -5.41 14.40
N SER A 276 2.94 -4.78 13.40
CA SER A 276 3.39 -3.51 12.84
C SER A 276 3.30 -2.39 13.87
N MET A 277 4.39 -1.66 14.04
CA MET A 277 4.47 -0.50 14.95
C MET A 277 4.17 0.82 14.24
N ASP A 278 4.25 0.84 12.92
CA ASP A 278 4.07 2.04 12.11
C ASP A 278 2.67 2.06 11.48
N PHE A 279 1.80 2.89 12.03
CA PHE A 279 0.46 3.12 11.50
C PHE A 279 0.42 4.21 10.42
N VAL A 280 1.33 5.19 10.51
CA VAL A 280 1.25 6.45 9.75
C VAL A 280 2.19 6.50 8.56
N ASN A 281 2.88 5.41 8.25
CA ASN A 281 3.82 5.29 7.13
C ASN A 281 4.99 6.28 7.22
N GLU A 282 5.85 6.09 8.22
CA GLU A 282 6.92 7.03 8.60
C GLU A 282 7.98 7.21 7.50
N PHE A 283 8.18 6.21 6.66
CA PHE A 283 9.19 6.23 5.60
C PHE A 283 8.63 6.51 4.19
N ALA A 284 7.35 6.89 4.08
CA ALA A 284 6.81 7.48 2.86
C ALA A 284 7.30 8.93 2.68
N ASP A 285 7.34 9.44 1.45
CA ASP A 285 7.51 10.87 1.17
C ASP A 285 6.20 11.63 1.42
N LEU A 286 5.06 10.96 1.12
CA LEU A 286 3.70 11.40 1.36
C LEU A 286 2.92 10.30 2.05
N ALA A 287 2.42 10.55 3.25
CA ALA A 287 1.52 9.65 3.94
C ALA A 287 0.10 10.19 3.95
N VAL A 288 -0.89 9.34 3.68
CA VAL A 288 -2.29 9.75 3.53
C VAL A 288 -3.22 8.79 4.26
N GLY A 289 -4.08 9.33 5.12
CA GLY A 289 -5.10 8.56 5.83
C GLY A 289 -6.50 9.11 5.62
N ASP A 290 -7.51 8.35 6.02
CA ASP A 290 -8.88 8.83 6.11
C ASP A 290 -9.03 9.81 7.29
N ALA A 291 -9.67 10.95 7.08
CA ALA A 291 -9.99 11.90 8.14
C ALA A 291 -11.25 11.46 8.90
N TRP A 292 -11.13 10.43 9.73
CA TRP A 292 -12.20 9.92 10.57
C TRP A 292 -12.46 10.85 11.75
N SER A 293 -13.37 11.81 11.56
CA SER A 293 -13.91 12.59 12.68
C SER A 293 -15.32 13.05 12.35
N PRO A 294 -16.19 13.29 13.35
CA PRO A 294 -17.56 13.74 13.12
C PRO A 294 -17.65 14.98 12.23
N LYS A 295 -16.65 15.88 12.32
CA LYS A 295 -16.55 17.06 11.45
C LYS A 295 -16.49 16.69 9.96
N TYR A 296 -15.64 15.75 9.57
CA TYR A 296 -15.44 15.37 8.18
C TYR A 296 -16.47 14.37 7.69
N GLU A 297 -16.98 13.52 8.58
CA GLU A 297 -18.07 12.60 8.30
C GLU A 297 -19.34 13.35 7.90
N ASN A 298 -19.68 14.42 8.63
CA ASN A 298 -20.87 15.25 8.34
C ASN A 298 -20.73 16.07 7.03
N MET A 299 -19.52 16.32 6.56
CA MET A 299 -19.29 17.04 5.29
C MET A 299 -19.50 16.16 4.05
N GLY A 300 -19.52 14.85 4.20
CA GLY A 300 -19.63 13.87 3.12
C GLY A 300 -18.44 13.85 2.16
N GLY A 301 -18.47 12.89 1.23
CA GLY A 301 -17.53 12.84 0.08
C GLY A 301 -16.08 12.59 0.43
N GLY A 302 -15.75 11.99 1.56
CA GLY A 302 -14.37 11.63 1.97
C GLY A 302 -13.40 12.81 2.08
N HIS A 303 -12.63 12.83 3.16
CA HIS A 303 -11.52 13.75 3.38
C HIS A 303 -10.30 12.95 3.79
N SER A 304 -9.12 13.40 3.37
CA SER A 304 -7.84 12.77 3.72
C SER A 304 -7.07 13.61 4.73
N VAL A 305 -6.42 12.94 5.69
CA VAL A 305 -5.27 13.49 6.40
C VAL A 305 -4.05 13.29 5.51
N VAL A 306 -3.29 14.34 5.29
CA VAL A 306 -2.16 14.39 4.34
C VAL A 306 -0.92 14.85 5.09
N VAL A 307 0.08 14.00 5.18
CA VAL A 307 1.35 14.28 5.84
C VAL A 307 2.46 14.25 4.80
N THR A 308 3.07 15.40 4.55
CA THR A 308 4.33 15.47 3.80
C THR A 308 5.50 15.25 4.74
N ARG A 309 6.46 14.40 4.34
CA ARG A 309 7.60 14.03 5.17
C ARG A 309 8.94 14.48 4.59
N THR A 310 8.95 14.89 3.32
CA THR A 310 10.15 15.41 2.65
C THR A 310 9.87 16.77 2.02
N LYS A 311 10.89 17.65 2.04
CA LYS A 311 10.82 18.97 1.38
C LYS A 311 10.48 18.87 -0.10
N LYS A 312 10.94 17.80 -0.76
CA LYS A 312 10.62 17.53 -2.16
C LYS A 312 9.12 17.34 -2.37
N MET A 313 8.49 16.49 -1.54
CA MET A 313 7.05 16.24 -1.64
C MET A 313 6.22 17.44 -1.18
N GLU A 314 6.69 18.18 -0.17
CA GLU A 314 6.04 19.42 0.25
C GLU A 314 5.93 20.44 -0.88
N LYS A 315 7.00 20.63 -1.67
CA LYS A 315 6.98 21.51 -2.86
C LYS A 315 5.94 21.06 -3.88
N ILE A 316 5.84 19.76 -4.14
CA ILE A 316 4.85 19.19 -5.06
C ILE A 316 3.43 19.44 -4.57
N ILE A 317 3.15 19.18 -3.30
CA ILE A 317 1.80 19.42 -2.73
C ILE A 317 1.43 20.91 -2.77
N LEU A 318 2.35 21.81 -2.48
CA LEU A 318 2.12 23.26 -2.59
C LEU A 318 1.82 23.71 -4.02
N ASP A 319 2.55 23.17 -5.00
CA ASP A 319 2.30 23.46 -6.42
C ASP A 319 0.93 22.90 -6.87
N MET A 320 0.56 21.71 -6.43
CA MET A 320 -0.78 21.16 -6.71
C MET A 320 -1.90 21.99 -6.09
N ILE A 321 -1.70 22.55 -4.90
CA ILE A 321 -2.64 23.46 -4.25
C ILE A 321 -2.76 24.76 -5.07
N SER A 322 -1.64 25.34 -5.49
CA SER A 322 -1.63 26.59 -6.30
C SER A 322 -2.33 26.44 -7.65
N LYS A 323 -2.34 25.21 -8.20
CA LYS A 323 -3.04 24.84 -9.45
C LYS A 323 -4.48 24.36 -9.24
N ASP A 324 -5.03 24.54 -8.05
CA ASP A 324 -6.37 24.06 -7.64
C ASP A 324 -6.64 22.56 -7.92
N LEU A 325 -5.60 21.72 -7.89
CA LEU A 325 -5.73 20.28 -8.01
C LEU A 325 -6.09 19.61 -6.68
N LEU A 326 -5.69 20.24 -5.57
CA LEU A 326 -5.97 19.80 -4.21
C LEU A 326 -6.55 20.93 -3.37
N LYS A 327 -7.62 20.64 -2.64
CA LYS A 327 -8.18 21.54 -1.61
C LYS A 327 -7.76 21.02 -0.24
N LEU A 328 -6.64 21.55 0.24
CA LEU A 328 -6.03 21.15 1.50
C LEU A 328 -5.95 22.33 2.46
N LYS A 329 -6.41 22.13 3.69
CA LYS A 329 -6.27 23.05 4.80
C LYS A 329 -5.13 22.58 5.71
N LYS A 330 -4.22 23.49 6.07
CA LYS A 330 -3.16 23.22 7.05
C LYS A 330 -3.76 22.96 8.42
N GLU A 331 -3.27 21.93 9.09
CA GLU A 331 -3.65 21.60 10.48
C GLU A 331 -2.47 21.86 11.42
N VAL A 332 -2.78 22.15 12.68
CA VAL A 332 -1.81 22.24 13.77
C VAL A 332 -1.74 20.87 14.43
N TYR A 333 -0.56 20.37 14.69
CA TYR A 333 -0.29 19.04 15.28
C TYR A 333 0.66 19.18 16.49
#